data_d56cdd20be9797a841a85ce0f139e4e5
#
_entry.id   d56cdd20be9797a841a85ce0f139e4e5
#
_cell.length_a   1.000
_cell.length_b   1.000
_cell.length_c   1.000
_cell.angle_alpha   90.00
_cell.angle_beta   90.00
_cell.angle_gamma   90.00
#
_symmetry.space_group_name_H-M   'P 1'
#
loop_
_entity.id
_entity.type
_entity.pdbx_description
1 polymer ?
#
loop_
_entity_poly.entity_id
_entity_poly.type
_entity_poly.pdbx_seq_one_letter_code
_entity_poly.pdbx_strand_id
1 'polypeptide(L)'
;LEFLIKRIYIFPTLIMKKIVAYIVLIFFITIYLISSHIGYMKKVTEWKYKSKTIFASDKYSYGDLYGMSYYPIKEVFGSDSLTVPIDKYPNTKNKNLCLVHDSYLGGAFLKQKYQLSGIDTIFDIEYPWRNKPSTPILLDTTKINILVFEIVERHLLTLFDSLTATNVVKFKINIPNAINKRQIIQDEITTASNNSPIEKIVQILFCENVNTNLEFVIFNSRIFTPFKEFKSYINNTFFDRKATDIFVSANKKYMFYSETRTSIEKKITNAEVNKTVKLLNYVYEYYKKKGFSEVYFSIIPNPVSIIEPDCENYNNLIPLIQNNKNLIVPMIDIYTVFKKTNNNIYYHSDTHWNKNGFQLWLNEFNRKTNE
;
A
#
# COMPACT_ATOMS: atom_id res chain seq x y z
N LEU A 1 -9.72 -59.64 -38.68
CA LEU A 1 -8.44 -58.93 -38.45
C LEU A 1 -8.72 -57.44 -38.17
N GLU A 2 -9.54 -56.76 -38.95
CA GLU A 2 -9.89 -55.33 -38.76
C GLU A 2 -10.55 -55.03 -37.40
N PHE A 3 -11.36 -55.94 -36.89
CA PHE A 3 -12.04 -55.79 -35.61
C PHE A 3 -11.05 -55.93 -34.43
N LEU A 4 -10.02 -56.72 -34.55
CA LEU A 4 -8.94 -56.87 -33.58
C LEU A 4 -8.01 -55.62 -33.59
N ILE A 5 -7.68 -55.15 -34.77
CA ILE A 5 -6.87 -53.93 -34.94
C ILE A 5 -7.56 -52.68 -34.37
N LYS A 6 -8.86 -52.51 -34.64
CA LYS A 6 -9.64 -51.41 -34.00
C LYS A 6 -9.64 -51.52 -32.46
N ARG A 7 -9.76 -52.70 -31.91
CA ARG A 7 -9.74 -52.90 -30.45
C ARG A 7 -8.37 -52.55 -29.79
N ILE A 8 -7.29 -52.83 -30.48
CA ILE A 8 -5.93 -52.55 -30.01
C ILE A 8 -5.63 -51.03 -29.98
N TYR A 9 -6.20 -50.27 -30.92
CA TYR A 9 -6.03 -48.82 -30.94
C TYR A 9 -7.02 -48.04 -30.04
N ILE A 10 -8.21 -48.56 -29.81
CA ILE A 10 -9.25 -47.88 -29.00
C ILE A 10 -8.96 -47.99 -27.50
N PHE A 11 -8.40 -49.11 -27.04
CA PHE A 11 -8.14 -49.37 -25.61
C PHE A 11 -7.08 -48.43 -24.99
N PRO A 12 -5.94 -48.19 -25.62
CA PRO A 12 -4.94 -47.27 -25.09
C PRO A 12 -5.42 -45.81 -25.11
N THR A 13 -6.21 -45.39 -26.12
CA THR A 13 -6.76 -44.04 -26.20
C THR A 13 -7.81 -43.78 -25.13
N LEU A 14 -8.63 -44.77 -24.76
CA LEU A 14 -9.59 -44.65 -23.67
C LEU A 14 -8.93 -44.57 -22.30
N ILE A 15 -7.90 -45.36 -22.07
CA ILE A 15 -7.13 -45.31 -20.83
C ILE A 15 -6.41 -43.96 -20.72
N MET A 16 -5.79 -43.47 -21.79
CA MET A 16 -5.11 -42.19 -21.82
C MET A 16 -6.08 -41.02 -21.52
N LYS A 17 -7.31 -41.04 -22.10
CA LYS A 17 -8.35 -40.06 -21.80
C LYS A 17 -8.74 -40.07 -20.30
N LYS A 18 -8.90 -41.26 -19.71
CA LYS A 18 -9.20 -41.39 -18.27
C LYS A 18 -8.05 -40.85 -17.40
N ILE A 19 -6.80 -41.15 -17.72
CA ILE A 19 -5.62 -40.65 -16.99
C ILE A 19 -5.58 -39.12 -17.06
N VAL A 20 -5.76 -38.54 -18.25
CA VAL A 20 -5.82 -37.08 -18.42
C VAL A 20 -6.95 -36.47 -17.59
N ALA A 21 -8.14 -37.07 -17.60
CA ALA A 21 -9.27 -36.59 -16.80
C ALA A 21 -8.97 -36.63 -15.29
N TYR A 22 -8.33 -37.69 -14.78
CA TYR A 22 -7.93 -37.75 -13.38
C TYR A 22 -6.85 -36.69 -13.03
N ILE A 23 -5.86 -36.47 -13.89
CA ILE A 23 -4.84 -35.45 -13.69
C ILE A 23 -5.50 -34.07 -13.59
N VAL A 24 -6.42 -33.75 -14.50
CA VAL A 24 -7.17 -32.48 -14.51
C VAL A 24 -8.00 -32.35 -13.24
N LEU A 25 -8.70 -33.39 -12.83
CA LEU A 25 -9.50 -33.40 -11.61
C LEU A 25 -8.64 -33.14 -10.36
N ILE A 26 -7.53 -33.86 -10.23
CA ILE A 26 -6.59 -33.68 -9.11
C ILE A 26 -6.03 -32.27 -9.09
N PHE A 27 -5.70 -31.70 -10.26
CA PHE A 27 -5.23 -30.35 -10.39
C PHE A 27 -6.24 -29.33 -9.86
N PHE A 28 -7.52 -29.42 -10.26
CA PHE A 28 -8.57 -28.53 -9.79
C PHE A 28 -8.85 -28.68 -8.28
N ILE A 29 -8.87 -29.93 -7.78
CA ILE A 29 -9.01 -30.17 -6.34
C ILE A 29 -7.87 -29.52 -5.56
N THR A 30 -6.63 -29.69 -6.05
CA THR A 30 -5.45 -29.10 -5.39
C THR A 30 -5.53 -27.57 -5.35
N ILE A 31 -5.88 -26.94 -6.46
CA ILE A 31 -6.05 -25.48 -6.53
C ILE A 31 -7.16 -25.02 -5.59
N TYR A 32 -8.28 -25.74 -5.55
CA TYR A 32 -9.39 -25.43 -4.64
C TYR A 32 -8.94 -25.50 -3.17
N LEU A 33 -8.24 -26.56 -2.76
CA LEU A 33 -7.74 -26.72 -1.40
C LEU A 33 -6.73 -25.62 -1.01
N ILE A 34 -5.84 -25.22 -1.94
CA ILE A 34 -4.93 -24.10 -1.74
C ILE A 34 -5.72 -22.80 -1.52
N SER A 35 -6.72 -22.56 -2.37
CA SER A 35 -7.51 -21.31 -2.35
C SER A 35 -8.44 -21.19 -1.15
N SER A 36 -8.82 -22.33 -0.55
CA SER A 36 -9.70 -22.39 0.62
C SER A 36 -8.93 -22.23 1.94
N HIS A 37 -7.60 -22.34 1.94
CA HIS A 37 -6.82 -22.36 3.17
C HIS A 37 -5.94 -21.11 3.31
N ILE A 38 -6.23 -20.27 4.32
CA ILE A 38 -5.57 -18.97 4.53
C ILE A 38 -4.04 -19.08 4.63
N GLY A 39 -3.51 -20.13 5.28
CA GLY A 39 -2.07 -20.34 5.42
C GLY A 39 -1.39 -20.68 4.10
N TYR A 40 -2.06 -21.44 3.21
CA TYR A 40 -1.54 -21.72 1.88
C TYR A 40 -1.64 -20.49 0.99
N MET A 41 -2.74 -19.73 1.07
CA MET A 41 -2.88 -18.48 0.34
C MET A 41 -1.79 -17.47 0.69
N LYS A 42 -1.46 -17.33 1.99
CA LYS A 42 -0.34 -16.48 2.42
C LYS A 42 0.98 -16.89 1.76
N LYS A 43 1.31 -18.20 1.75
CA LYS A 43 2.52 -18.71 1.10
C LYS A 43 2.53 -18.49 -0.42
N VAL A 44 1.39 -18.72 -1.08
CA VAL A 44 1.25 -18.46 -2.54
C VAL A 44 1.42 -16.98 -2.84
N THR A 45 0.83 -16.10 -2.05
CA THR A 45 0.97 -14.65 -2.21
C THR A 45 2.42 -14.21 -2.05
N GLU A 46 3.10 -14.67 -0.99
CA GLU A 46 4.52 -14.38 -0.77
C GLU A 46 5.40 -14.91 -1.91
N TRP A 47 5.11 -16.11 -2.39
CA TRP A 47 5.84 -16.71 -3.51
C TRP A 47 5.63 -15.93 -4.81
N LYS A 48 4.38 -15.58 -5.16
CA LYS A 48 4.07 -14.79 -6.35
C LYS A 48 4.68 -13.39 -6.30
N TYR A 49 4.75 -12.80 -5.13
CA TYR A 49 5.40 -11.50 -4.92
C TYR A 49 6.93 -11.56 -5.15
N LYS A 50 7.58 -12.62 -4.65
CA LYS A 50 9.04 -12.78 -4.73
C LYS A 50 9.51 -13.45 -6.03
N SER A 51 8.61 -14.10 -6.76
CA SER A 51 8.94 -14.86 -7.95
C SER A 51 9.33 -13.96 -9.12
N LYS A 52 10.32 -14.42 -9.88
CA LYS A 52 10.69 -13.83 -11.18
C LYS A 52 10.17 -14.65 -12.37
N THR A 53 9.42 -15.71 -12.12
CA THR A 53 8.89 -16.63 -13.13
C THR A 53 7.67 -16.06 -13.85
N ILE A 54 7.19 -16.78 -14.88
CA ILE A 54 5.93 -16.47 -15.58
C ILE A 54 4.69 -16.59 -14.68
N PHE A 55 4.81 -17.26 -13.54
CA PHE A 55 3.74 -17.39 -12.54
C PHE A 55 3.75 -16.30 -11.48
N ALA A 56 4.73 -15.38 -11.51
CA ALA A 56 4.73 -14.20 -10.67
C ALA A 56 3.47 -13.37 -10.87
N SER A 57 3.03 -12.67 -9.84
CA SER A 57 1.90 -11.76 -9.96
C SER A 57 2.22 -10.61 -10.92
N ASP A 58 1.34 -10.38 -11.89
CA ASP A 58 1.45 -9.25 -12.81
C ASP A 58 1.26 -7.90 -12.08
N LYS A 59 0.31 -7.83 -11.14
CA LYS A 59 0.11 -6.65 -10.29
C LYS A 59 1.38 -6.26 -9.53
N TYR A 60 2.06 -7.22 -8.89
CA TYR A 60 3.30 -6.94 -8.19
C TYR A 60 4.50 -6.74 -9.11
N SER A 61 4.40 -7.15 -10.38
CA SER A 61 5.46 -6.96 -11.37
C SER A 61 5.38 -5.62 -12.08
N TYR A 62 4.19 -5.07 -12.26
CA TYR A 62 3.95 -3.90 -13.11
C TYR A 62 3.17 -2.77 -12.43
N GLY A 63 2.85 -2.91 -11.14
CA GLY A 63 2.15 -1.91 -10.35
C GLY A 63 0.65 -2.16 -10.18
N ASP A 64 0.08 -1.46 -9.21
CA ASP A 64 -1.32 -1.60 -8.82
C ASP A 64 -2.27 -1.05 -9.89
N LEU A 65 -1.97 0.09 -10.51
CA LEU A 65 -2.79 0.70 -11.56
C LEU A 65 -2.80 -0.15 -12.83
N TYR A 66 -1.64 -0.75 -13.15
CA TYR A 66 -1.59 -1.72 -14.24
C TYR A 66 -2.48 -2.92 -13.96
N GLY A 67 -2.41 -3.47 -12.74
CA GLY A 67 -3.25 -4.60 -12.33
C GLY A 67 -4.76 -4.30 -12.31
N MET A 68 -5.16 -3.03 -12.17
CA MET A 68 -6.55 -2.59 -12.23
C MET A 68 -7.07 -2.47 -13.67
N SER A 69 -6.22 -2.11 -14.63
CA SER A 69 -6.64 -1.70 -15.97
C SER A 69 -6.13 -2.57 -17.10
N TYR A 70 -4.95 -3.18 -16.93
CA TYR A 70 -4.16 -3.80 -18.00
C TYR A 70 -3.95 -2.88 -19.20
N TYR A 71 -3.90 -1.57 -18.94
CA TYR A 71 -3.58 -0.58 -19.98
C TYR A 71 -2.12 -0.70 -20.39
N PRO A 72 -1.73 -0.39 -21.66
CA PRO A 72 -0.37 -0.66 -22.17
C PRO A 72 0.74 0.23 -21.59
N ILE A 73 0.49 0.95 -20.52
CA ILE A 73 1.52 1.63 -19.73
C ILE A 73 1.93 0.68 -18.61
N LYS A 74 3.16 0.16 -18.67
CA LYS A 74 3.69 -0.71 -17.63
C LYS A 74 5.16 -0.45 -17.38
N GLU A 75 5.52 -0.46 -16.12
CA GLU A 75 6.89 -0.36 -15.65
C GLU A 75 7.22 -1.62 -14.85
N VAL A 76 8.39 -2.20 -15.11
CA VAL A 76 8.83 -3.37 -14.34
C VAL A 76 9.36 -2.88 -13.00
N PHE A 77 8.71 -3.28 -11.92
CA PHE A 77 9.26 -3.08 -10.59
C PHE A 77 10.50 -3.94 -10.45
N GLY A 78 11.66 -3.29 -10.51
CA GLY A 78 12.91 -3.94 -10.18
C GLY A 78 12.91 -4.35 -8.71
N SER A 79 13.58 -5.45 -8.41
CA SER A 79 13.95 -5.81 -7.03
C SER A 79 15.00 -4.85 -6.47
N ASP A 80 15.02 -3.63 -6.95
CA ASP A 80 15.98 -2.63 -6.53
C ASP A 80 15.75 -2.34 -5.06
N SER A 81 16.57 -2.99 -4.24
CA SER A 81 16.76 -2.54 -2.89
C SER A 81 17.04 -1.04 -2.98
N LEU A 82 16.16 -0.26 -2.36
CA LEU A 82 16.35 1.17 -2.24
C LEU A 82 17.63 1.40 -1.41
N THR A 83 18.80 1.24 -2.02
CA THR A 83 20.06 1.62 -1.42
C THR A 83 20.18 3.11 -1.53
N VAL A 84 19.80 3.78 -0.47
CA VAL A 84 19.93 5.22 -0.34
C VAL A 84 21.22 5.51 0.40
N PRO A 85 22.14 6.31 -0.14
CA PRO A 85 23.32 6.72 0.59
C PRO A 85 22.94 7.48 1.87
N ILE A 86 23.42 7.03 2.99
CA ILE A 86 23.25 7.71 4.28
C ILE A 86 24.46 8.60 4.46
N ASP A 87 24.36 9.83 4.00
CA ASP A 87 25.53 10.67 4.13
C ASP A 87 25.20 12.02 4.68
N LYS A 88 25.16 12.29 5.87
CA LYS A 88 25.38 13.66 6.38
C LYS A 88 24.94 13.96 7.80
N TYR A 89 24.20 13.05 8.47
CA TYR A 89 23.68 13.40 9.80
C TYR A 89 24.39 12.60 10.90
N PRO A 90 24.71 13.21 12.03
CA PRO A 90 25.39 12.51 13.12
C PRO A 90 24.55 11.34 13.64
N ASN A 91 25.19 10.19 13.78
CA ASN A 91 24.57 8.92 14.14
C ASN A 91 24.34 8.78 15.66
N THR A 92 23.96 9.87 16.33
CA THR A 92 23.60 9.83 17.75
C THR A 92 22.18 9.30 17.90
N LYS A 93 22.06 8.01 18.17
CA LYS A 93 20.77 7.33 18.40
C LYS A 93 20.16 7.81 19.72
N ASN A 94 19.35 8.82 19.67
CA ASN A 94 18.65 9.37 20.83
C ASN A 94 17.19 9.71 20.57
N LYS A 95 16.65 9.26 19.42
CA LYS A 95 15.30 9.60 19.00
C LYS A 95 14.47 8.32 18.80
N ASN A 96 13.24 8.33 19.28
CA ASN A 96 12.23 7.35 18.93
C ASN A 96 11.26 7.95 17.92
N LEU A 97 10.96 7.25 16.85
CA LEU A 97 10.01 7.65 15.82
C LEU A 97 8.74 6.82 15.94
N CYS A 98 7.62 7.47 16.13
CA CYS A 98 6.31 6.92 15.89
C CYS A 98 5.83 7.40 14.52
N LEU A 99 5.70 6.50 13.58
CA LEU A 99 5.30 6.79 12.21
C LEU A 99 3.89 6.27 11.97
N VAL A 100 2.94 7.19 11.80
CA VAL A 100 1.56 6.89 11.40
C VAL A 100 1.45 7.18 9.92
N HIS A 101 1.23 6.16 9.11
CA HIS A 101 1.38 6.28 7.67
C HIS A 101 0.36 5.45 6.89
N ASP A 102 0.22 5.75 5.61
CA ASP A 102 -0.48 4.91 4.64
C ASP A 102 0.49 4.01 3.84
N SER A 103 0.05 3.55 2.69
CA SER A 103 0.83 2.62 1.86
C SER A 103 2.11 3.22 1.27
N TYR A 104 2.27 4.55 1.25
CA TYR A 104 3.45 5.21 0.69
C TYR A 104 4.72 4.95 1.51
N LEU A 105 4.59 4.81 2.82
CA LEU A 105 5.71 4.46 3.70
C LEU A 105 5.63 3.00 4.19
N GLY A 106 4.63 2.23 3.74
CA GLY A 106 4.45 0.84 4.13
C GLY A 106 5.48 -0.13 3.53
N GLY A 107 5.60 -1.30 4.13
CA GLY A 107 6.25 -2.47 3.55
C GLY A 107 7.73 -2.34 3.21
N ALA A 108 8.06 -2.13 1.94
CA ALA A 108 9.43 -2.13 1.44
C ALA A 108 10.26 -0.92 1.92
N PHE A 109 9.61 0.22 2.15
CA PHE A 109 10.28 1.46 2.53
C PHE A 109 10.78 1.42 3.98
N LEU A 110 9.98 0.88 4.90
CA LEU A 110 10.35 0.78 6.31
C LEU A 110 11.42 -0.26 6.62
N LYS A 111 11.70 -1.19 5.70
CA LYS A 111 12.84 -2.11 5.84
C LYS A 111 14.18 -1.39 5.88
N GLN A 112 14.20 -0.12 5.53
CA GLN A 112 15.38 0.74 5.48
C GLN A 112 15.51 1.65 6.71
N LYS A 113 15.10 1.16 7.88
CA LYS A 113 15.18 1.86 9.19
C LYS A 113 16.51 2.54 9.46
N TYR A 114 17.61 1.97 8.96
CA TYR A 114 18.97 2.50 9.12
C TYR A 114 19.23 3.80 8.37
N GLN A 115 18.30 4.23 7.51
CA GLN A 115 18.45 5.48 6.73
C GLN A 115 17.85 6.70 7.43
N LEU A 116 17.15 6.49 8.54
CA LEU A 116 16.60 7.55 9.36
C LEU A 116 17.65 8.01 10.39
N SER A 117 18.16 9.20 10.20
CA SER A 117 19.27 9.73 11.02
C SER A 117 18.89 9.91 12.48
N GLY A 118 19.70 9.37 13.38
CA GLY A 118 19.51 9.51 14.81
C GLY A 118 18.33 8.74 15.40
N ILE A 119 17.62 7.93 14.62
CA ILE A 119 16.49 7.14 15.08
C ILE A 119 16.98 5.81 15.66
N ASP A 120 16.62 5.55 16.92
CA ASP A 120 16.90 4.31 17.63
C ASP A 120 15.79 3.27 17.44
N THR A 121 14.54 3.69 17.67
CA THR A 121 13.36 2.81 17.60
C THR A 121 12.31 3.42 16.72
N ILE A 122 11.67 2.59 15.86
CA ILE A 122 10.54 2.98 15.04
C ILE A 122 9.32 2.19 15.47
N PHE A 123 8.25 2.90 15.81
CA PHE A 123 6.92 2.37 15.99
C PHE A 123 6.13 2.63 14.72
N ASP A 124 5.86 1.55 13.99
CA ASP A 124 5.21 1.54 12.70
C ASP A 124 3.71 1.34 12.87
N ILE A 125 2.89 2.33 12.47
CA ILE A 125 1.44 2.32 12.62
C ILE A 125 0.82 2.59 11.26
N GLU A 126 0.32 1.53 10.63
CA GLU A 126 -0.48 1.67 9.43
C GLU A 126 -1.88 2.21 9.78
N TYR A 127 -2.39 3.14 8.98
CA TYR A 127 -3.67 3.82 9.22
C TYR A 127 -4.82 2.88 9.59
N PRO A 128 -5.67 3.31 10.54
CA PRO A 128 -6.65 2.44 11.19
C PRO A 128 -7.82 1.97 10.32
N TRP A 129 -7.96 2.43 9.07
CA TRP A 129 -9.00 1.88 8.17
C TRP A 129 -8.82 0.40 7.85
N ARG A 130 -7.69 -0.19 8.19
CA ARG A 130 -7.47 -1.64 8.11
C ARG A 130 -7.81 -2.40 9.38
N ASN A 131 -8.53 -1.78 10.31
CA ASN A 131 -9.03 -2.39 11.56
C ASN A 131 -7.96 -3.14 12.39
N LYS A 132 -6.71 -2.70 12.34
CA LYS A 132 -5.68 -3.25 13.21
C LYS A 132 -5.78 -2.59 14.59
N PRO A 133 -5.78 -3.36 15.68
CA PRO A 133 -5.72 -2.78 17.01
C PRO A 133 -4.43 -1.98 17.15
N SER A 134 -4.54 -0.76 17.68
CA SER A 134 -3.38 0.08 17.95
C SER A 134 -2.51 -0.62 19.00
N THR A 135 -1.27 -0.94 18.64
CA THR A 135 -0.29 -1.46 19.60
C THR A 135 0.04 -0.36 20.60
N PRO A 136 0.03 -0.63 21.93
CA PRO A 136 0.40 0.36 22.92
C PRO A 136 1.84 0.83 22.70
N ILE A 137 2.06 2.14 22.58
CA ILE A 137 3.40 2.71 22.45
C ILE A 137 3.84 3.22 23.81
N LEU A 138 4.95 2.67 24.31
CA LEU A 138 5.62 3.16 25.50
C LEU A 138 6.63 4.22 25.09
N LEU A 139 6.37 5.47 25.44
CA LEU A 139 7.33 6.55 25.25
C LEU A 139 8.46 6.42 26.29
N ASP A 140 9.69 6.39 25.80
CA ASP A 140 10.87 6.51 26.63
C ASP A 140 11.15 8.00 26.89
N THR A 141 10.88 8.46 28.11
CA THR A 141 11.05 9.87 28.49
C THR A 141 12.51 10.34 28.54
N THR A 142 13.47 9.43 28.43
CA THR A 142 14.90 9.79 28.33
C THR A 142 15.33 10.11 26.90
N LYS A 143 14.44 9.91 25.91
CA LYS A 143 14.68 10.12 24.49
C LYS A 143 13.78 11.20 23.92
N ILE A 144 14.17 11.74 22.79
CA ILE A 144 13.32 12.60 21.97
C ILE A 144 12.29 11.71 21.25
N ASN A 145 11.01 11.85 21.61
CA ASN A 145 9.94 11.09 20.98
C ASN A 145 9.30 11.92 19.88
N ILE A 146 9.50 11.49 18.64
CA ILE A 146 9.00 12.14 17.43
C ILE A 146 7.77 11.38 16.94
N LEU A 147 6.72 12.11 16.60
CA LEU A 147 5.53 11.57 15.91
C LEU A 147 5.45 12.19 14.52
N VAL A 148 5.30 11.35 13.51
CA VAL A 148 5.07 11.78 12.13
C VAL A 148 3.77 11.18 11.62
N PHE A 149 2.88 12.02 11.13
CA PHE A 149 1.72 11.62 10.35
C PHE A 149 2.03 11.80 8.87
N GLU A 150 2.06 10.71 8.12
CA GLU A 150 2.12 10.72 6.68
C GLU A 150 0.72 10.46 6.12
N ILE A 151 0.28 11.30 5.20
CA ILE A 151 -1.07 11.28 4.63
C ILE A 151 -0.99 11.60 3.15
N VAL A 152 -1.51 10.72 2.30
CA VAL A 152 -1.63 11.06 0.89
C VAL A 152 -2.73 12.11 0.66
N GLU A 153 -2.49 13.03 -0.25
CA GLU A 153 -3.34 14.20 -0.53
C GLU A 153 -4.82 13.84 -0.74
N ARG A 154 -5.13 12.78 -1.50
CA ARG A 154 -6.51 12.36 -1.80
C ARG A 154 -7.33 12.00 -0.56
N HIS A 155 -6.67 11.57 0.51
CA HIS A 155 -7.32 11.21 1.77
C HIS A 155 -7.42 12.37 2.76
N LEU A 156 -6.73 13.47 2.50
CA LEU A 156 -6.59 14.55 3.47
C LEU A 156 -7.94 15.15 3.89
N LEU A 157 -8.79 15.50 2.93
CA LEU A 157 -10.11 16.06 3.23
C LEU A 157 -11.09 15.03 3.80
N THR A 158 -11.12 13.83 3.22
CA THR A 158 -12.05 12.77 3.63
C THR A 158 -11.72 12.21 5.02
N LEU A 159 -10.44 12.07 5.33
CA LEU A 159 -9.99 11.62 6.64
C LEU A 159 -10.50 12.59 7.73
N PHE A 160 -10.34 13.89 7.50
CA PHE A 160 -10.73 14.91 8.48
C PHE A 160 -12.22 15.22 8.46
N ASP A 161 -12.95 14.94 7.39
CA ASP A 161 -14.42 14.99 7.38
C ASP A 161 -15.05 13.94 8.28
N SER A 162 -14.45 12.78 8.38
CA SER A 162 -14.89 11.71 9.28
C SER A 162 -14.43 11.91 10.74
N LEU A 163 -13.46 12.80 10.97
CA LEU A 163 -12.94 13.12 12.29
C LEU A 163 -13.78 14.23 12.95
N THR A 164 -14.85 13.83 13.61
CA THR A 164 -15.43 14.69 14.66
C THR A 164 -14.45 14.79 15.83
N ALA A 165 -14.55 15.84 16.66
CA ALA A 165 -13.66 16.03 17.83
C ALA A 165 -13.56 14.80 18.74
N THR A 166 -14.59 13.93 18.75
CA THR A 166 -14.63 12.64 19.44
C THR A 166 -13.88 11.53 18.70
N ASN A 167 -13.70 11.64 17.39
CA ASN A 167 -13.05 10.61 16.56
C ASN A 167 -11.54 10.80 16.42
N VAL A 168 -11.00 12.00 16.66
CA VAL A 168 -9.54 12.21 16.82
C VAL A 168 -9.02 11.37 17.99
N VAL A 169 -9.84 11.11 18.98
CA VAL A 169 -9.54 10.14 20.07
C VAL A 169 -9.40 8.71 19.57
N LYS A 170 -9.88 8.35 18.38
CA LYS A 170 -9.68 6.99 17.78
C LYS A 170 -8.26 6.76 17.26
N PHE A 171 -7.48 7.80 17.03
CA PHE A 171 -6.02 7.69 16.98
C PHE A 171 -5.45 7.51 18.40
N LYS A 172 -6.01 6.56 19.15
CA LYS A 172 -5.44 6.14 20.42
C LYS A 172 -4.17 5.35 20.08
N ILE A 173 -3.10 6.08 19.95
CA ILE A 173 -1.84 5.61 20.47
C ILE A 173 -2.13 5.44 21.97
N ASN A 174 -2.43 4.24 22.40
CA ASN A 174 -2.51 3.94 23.81
C ASN A 174 -1.07 4.10 24.31
N ILE A 175 -0.78 5.30 24.85
CA ILE A 175 0.45 5.55 25.60
C ILE A 175 0.10 5.06 27.01
N PRO A 176 0.54 3.88 27.43
CA PRO A 176 0.31 3.44 28.80
C PRO A 176 1.02 4.45 29.69
N ASN A 177 0.32 5.02 30.64
CA ASN A 177 0.96 5.63 31.77
C ASN A 177 1.94 4.60 32.34
N ALA A 178 3.19 4.98 32.49
CA ALA A 178 4.33 4.16 32.86
C ALA A 178 4.00 3.09 33.92
N ILE A 179 3.71 1.85 33.51
CA ILE A 179 3.67 0.68 34.40
C ILE A 179 3.93 -0.60 33.59
N ASN A 180 5.02 -1.27 33.97
CA ASN A 180 5.38 -2.68 33.74
C ASN A 180 5.72 -3.21 32.34
N LYS A 181 7.03 -3.27 32.11
CA LYS A 181 7.75 -3.89 30.97
C LYS A 181 7.55 -5.42 30.77
N ARG A 182 6.71 -6.12 31.51
CA ARG A 182 6.73 -7.60 31.53
C ARG A 182 5.51 -8.31 30.95
N GLN A 183 4.46 -7.61 30.52
CA GLN A 183 3.19 -8.27 30.15
C GLN A 183 2.87 -8.34 28.65
N ILE A 184 3.69 -7.76 27.75
CA ILE A 184 3.35 -7.57 26.34
C ILE A 184 3.73 -8.77 25.42
N ILE A 185 4.49 -9.74 25.93
CA ILE A 185 4.99 -10.85 25.08
C ILE A 185 4.07 -12.10 25.08
N GLN A 186 3.08 -12.15 25.95
CA GLN A 186 2.29 -13.39 26.14
C GLN A 186 0.95 -13.46 25.39
N ASP A 187 0.42 -12.37 24.85
CA ASP A 187 -0.94 -12.38 24.26
C ASP A 187 -1.00 -12.66 22.75
N GLU A 188 0.13 -12.75 22.04
CA GLU A 188 0.15 -13.04 20.58
C GLU A 188 0.17 -14.55 20.22
N ILE A 189 0.24 -15.45 21.20
CA ILE A 189 0.42 -16.90 20.92
C ILE A 189 -0.87 -17.73 21.12
N THR A 190 -1.97 -17.17 21.60
CA THR A 190 -3.13 -17.96 22.03
C THR A 190 -4.41 -17.80 21.22
N THR A 191 -4.34 -17.63 19.91
CA THR A 191 -5.51 -17.91 19.04
C THR A 191 -5.20 -18.87 17.90
N ALA A 192 -4.45 -19.91 18.19
CA ALA A 192 -4.57 -21.14 17.44
C ALA A 192 -5.86 -21.80 17.93
N SER A 193 -7.00 -21.49 17.30
CA SER A 193 -8.26 -22.14 17.61
C SER A 193 -8.08 -23.66 17.45
N ASN A 194 -8.28 -24.40 18.53
CA ASN A 194 -8.43 -25.85 18.53
C ASN A 194 -9.75 -26.22 17.82
N ASN A 195 -9.90 -25.86 16.57
CA ASN A 195 -11.07 -26.21 15.79
C ASN A 195 -11.09 -27.73 15.59
N SER A 196 -12.23 -28.33 15.82
CA SER A 196 -12.43 -29.76 15.57
C SER A 196 -12.10 -30.09 14.10
N PRO A 197 -11.73 -31.33 13.77
CA PRO A 197 -11.50 -31.75 12.38
C PRO A 197 -12.68 -31.40 11.45
N ILE A 198 -13.91 -31.48 11.97
CA ILE A 198 -15.14 -31.17 11.24
C ILE A 198 -15.21 -29.67 10.94
N GLU A 199 -14.94 -28.80 11.92
CA GLU A 199 -14.91 -27.35 11.72
C GLU A 199 -13.84 -26.93 10.68
N LYS A 200 -12.68 -27.58 10.68
CA LYS A 200 -11.65 -27.36 9.65
C LYS A 200 -12.12 -27.74 8.25
N ILE A 201 -12.83 -28.86 8.13
CA ILE A 201 -13.43 -29.28 6.85
C ILE A 201 -14.51 -28.29 6.40
N VAL A 202 -15.38 -27.85 7.31
CA VAL A 202 -16.42 -26.84 7.01
C VAL A 202 -15.79 -25.51 6.57
N GLN A 203 -14.75 -25.04 7.24
CA GLN A 203 -14.03 -23.82 6.86
C GLN A 203 -13.39 -23.93 5.47
N ILE A 204 -12.90 -25.10 5.08
CA ILE A 204 -12.34 -25.34 3.74
C ILE A 204 -13.46 -25.35 2.68
N LEU A 205 -14.59 -25.99 2.97
CA LEU A 205 -15.69 -26.14 2.01
C LEU A 205 -16.50 -24.86 1.81
N PHE A 206 -16.58 -24.01 2.84
CA PHE A 206 -17.40 -22.79 2.85
C PHE A 206 -16.55 -21.53 3.07
N CYS A 207 -15.36 -21.48 2.48
CA CYS A 207 -14.50 -20.30 2.51
C CYS A 207 -15.15 -19.15 1.72
N GLU A 208 -15.51 -18.06 2.37
CA GLU A 208 -16.19 -16.89 1.76
C GLU A 208 -15.39 -16.28 0.60
N ASN A 209 -14.06 -16.33 0.66
CA ASN A 209 -13.18 -15.69 -0.33
C ASN A 209 -12.61 -16.66 -1.37
N VAL A 210 -13.14 -17.90 -1.47
CA VAL A 210 -12.55 -18.93 -2.35
C VAL A 210 -12.51 -18.50 -3.80
N ASN A 211 -13.53 -17.81 -4.31
CA ASN A 211 -13.59 -17.34 -5.69
C ASN A 211 -12.48 -16.31 -5.99
N THR A 212 -12.32 -15.33 -5.12
CA THR A 212 -11.26 -14.32 -5.23
C THR A 212 -9.87 -14.96 -5.12
N ASN A 213 -9.73 -15.93 -4.24
CA ASN A 213 -8.49 -16.69 -4.08
C ASN A 213 -8.18 -17.56 -5.30
N LEU A 214 -9.18 -18.23 -5.87
CA LEU A 214 -9.05 -19.00 -7.11
C LEU A 214 -8.61 -18.11 -8.27
N GLU A 215 -9.27 -16.96 -8.42
CA GLU A 215 -8.90 -15.98 -9.44
C GLU A 215 -7.45 -15.54 -9.25
N PHE A 216 -7.04 -15.24 -8.02
CA PHE A 216 -5.65 -14.85 -7.71
C PHE A 216 -4.67 -15.97 -8.02
N VAL A 217 -4.96 -17.22 -7.61
CA VAL A 217 -4.05 -18.36 -7.80
C VAL A 217 -3.86 -18.66 -9.28
N ILE A 218 -4.93 -18.68 -10.06
CA ILE A 218 -4.92 -19.08 -11.47
C ILE A 218 -4.51 -17.90 -12.36
N PHE A 219 -5.31 -16.83 -12.33
CA PHE A 219 -5.24 -15.77 -13.34
C PHE A 219 -4.31 -14.63 -12.98
N ASN A 220 -4.02 -14.39 -11.69
CA ASN A 220 -3.07 -13.35 -11.31
C ASN A 220 -1.63 -13.82 -11.50
N SER A 221 -1.23 -13.99 -12.76
CA SER A 221 0.10 -14.47 -13.15
C SER A 221 0.50 -13.85 -14.49
N ARG A 222 1.80 -13.57 -14.65
CA ARG A 222 2.37 -12.96 -15.86
C ARG A 222 2.08 -13.74 -17.14
N ILE A 223 1.90 -15.05 -17.04
CA ILE A 223 1.52 -15.89 -18.21
C ILE A 223 0.18 -15.46 -18.83
N PHE A 224 -0.75 -14.92 -18.02
CA PHE A 224 -2.05 -14.46 -18.50
C PHE A 224 -2.08 -12.98 -18.89
N THR A 225 -1.00 -12.24 -18.64
CA THR A 225 -0.90 -10.82 -18.96
C THR A 225 -1.28 -10.48 -20.41
N PRO A 226 -0.78 -11.19 -21.45
CA PRO A 226 -1.13 -10.86 -22.83
C PRO A 226 -2.63 -10.98 -23.12
N PHE A 227 -3.33 -11.95 -22.52
CA PHE A 227 -4.77 -12.13 -22.68
C PHE A 227 -5.56 -11.02 -21.99
N LYS A 228 -5.10 -10.55 -20.84
CA LYS A 228 -5.71 -9.44 -20.11
C LYS A 228 -5.51 -8.12 -20.83
N GLU A 229 -4.30 -7.87 -21.36
CA GLU A 229 -4.00 -6.70 -22.18
C GLU A 229 -4.84 -6.69 -23.45
N PHE A 230 -4.97 -7.83 -24.13
CA PHE A 230 -5.84 -7.96 -25.31
C PHE A 230 -7.31 -7.67 -24.97
N LYS A 231 -7.82 -8.23 -23.86
CA LYS A 231 -9.18 -7.92 -23.38
C LYS A 231 -9.35 -6.43 -23.11
N SER A 232 -8.38 -5.79 -22.43
CA SER A 232 -8.39 -4.36 -22.15
C SER A 232 -8.37 -3.54 -23.43
N TYR A 233 -7.53 -3.90 -24.40
CA TYR A 233 -7.48 -3.27 -25.73
C TYR A 233 -8.83 -3.33 -26.45
N ILE A 234 -9.46 -4.51 -26.52
CA ILE A 234 -10.77 -4.69 -27.15
C ILE A 234 -11.82 -3.83 -26.43
N ASN A 235 -11.87 -3.86 -25.10
CA ASN A 235 -12.82 -3.07 -24.32
C ASN A 235 -12.67 -1.56 -24.58
N ASN A 236 -11.44 -1.07 -24.58
CA ASN A 236 -11.15 0.36 -24.76
C ASN A 236 -11.38 0.82 -26.22
N THR A 237 -11.04 -0.02 -27.22
CA THR A 237 -11.04 0.39 -28.62
C THR A 237 -12.40 0.24 -29.28
N PHE A 238 -13.11 -0.87 -28.99
CA PHE A 238 -14.35 -1.22 -29.69
C PHE A 238 -15.61 -0.98 -28.88
N PHE A 239 -15.51 -1.00 -27.53
CA PHE A 239 -16.68 -0.89 -26.66
C PHE A 239 -16.70 0.37 -25.80
N ASP A 240 -15.68 1.24 -25.91
CA ASP A 240 -15.46 2.43 -25.04
C ASP A 240 -15.62 2.12 -23.53
N ARG A 241 -15.31 0.87 -23.14
CA ARG A 241 -15.34 0.42 -21.74
C ARG A 241 -13.97 0.64 -21.11
N LYS A 242 -13.74 1.88 -20.68
CA LYS A 242 -12.52 2.26 -19.97
C LYS A 242 -12.57 1.73 -18.53
N ALA A 243 -11.42 1.38 -17.98
CA ALA A 243 -11.30 1.10 -16.56
C ALA A 243 -11.71 2.35 -15.77
N THR A 244 -12.66 2.21 -14.85
CA THR A 244 -13.21 3.33 -14.06
C THR A 244 -12.25 3.80 -12.97
N ASP A 245 -11.38 2.89 -12.51
CA ASP A 245 -10.50 3.11 -11.37
C ASP A 245 -9.20 3.85 -11.74
N ILE A 246 -8.97 4.06 -13.04
CA ILE A 246 -7.78 4.77 -13.52
C ILE A 246 -8.13 5.82 -14.58
N PHE A 247 -7.23 6.78 -14.77
CA PHE A 247 -7.17 7.59 -15.98
C PHE A 247 -5.71 7.77 -16.42
N VAL A 248 -5.52 8.16 -17.67
CA VAL A 248 -4.20 8.30 -18.27
C VAL A 248 -3.83 9.79 -18.28
N SER A 249 -2.58 10.09 -17.96
CA SER A 249 -2.03 11.45 -18.04
C SER A 249 -2.17 12.03 -19.45
N ALA A 250 -2.23 13.36 -19.56
CA ALA A 250 -2.34 14.06 -20.83
C ALA A 250 -1.18 13.71 -21.79
N ASN A 251 0.03 13.51 -21.27
CA ASN A 251 1.20 13.08 -22.03
C ASN A 251 1.25 11.57 -22.35
N LYS A 252 0.26 10.79 -21.91
CA LYS A 252 0.11 9.33 -22.09
C LYS A 252 1.26 8.49 -21.53
N LYS A 253 2.03 9.02 -20.57
CA LYS A 253 3.16 8.31 -19.96
C LYS A 253 2.82 7.70 -18.61
N TYR A 254 1.80 8.22 -17.93
CA TYR A 254 1.43 7.80 -16.57
C TYR A 254 -0.01 7.34 -16.53
N MET A 255 -0.29 6.40 -15.65
CA MET A 255 -1.62 6.13 -15.16
C MET A 255 -1.80 6.79 -13.79
N PHE A 256 -3.00 7.30 -13.54
CA PHE A 256 -3.39 7.89 -12.27
C PHE A 256 -4.60 7.14 -11.71
N TYR A 257 -4.65 7.00 -10.41
CA TYR A 257 -5.81 6.48 -9.72
C TYR A 257 -6.98 7.47 -9.80
N SER A 258 -8.19 7.01 -10.09
CA SER A 258 -9.34 7.90 -10.36
C SER A 258 -9.67 8.85 -9.21
N GLU A 259 -9.46 8.44 -7.94
CA GLU A 259 -9.68 9.31 -6.79
C GLU A 259 -8.80 10.57 -6.80
N THR A 260 -7.64 10.52 -7.48
CA THR A 260 -6.74 11.68 -7.58
C THR A 260 -7.28 12.78 -8.48
N ARG A 261 -8.36 12.54 -9.24
CA ARG A 261 -9.09 13.58 -9.99
C ARG A 261 -9.58 14.72 -9.09
N THR A 262 -9.85 14.44 -7.83
CA THR A 262 -10.23 15.47 -6.85
C THR A 262 -9.20 16.58 -6.72
N SER A 263 -7.91 16.29 -7.02
CA SER A 263 -6.85 17.31 -6.99
C SER A 263 -6.92 18.32 -8.15
N ILE A 264 -7.61 17.98 -9.26
CA ILE A 264 -7.71 18.84 -10.45
C ILE A 264 -9.15 19.26 -10.77
N GLU A 265 -10.16 18.49 -10.36
CA GLU A 265 -11.56 18.74 -10.69
C GLU A 265 -12.31 19.42 -9.54
N LYS A 266 -11.91 19.16 -8.28
CA LYS A 266 -12.58 19.73 -7.11
C LYS A 266 -12.07 21.13 -6.78
N LYS A 267 -12.95 22.12 -6.74
CA LYS A 267 -12.65 23.45 -6.18
C LYS A 267 -12.56 23.38 -4.66
N ILE A 268 -11.46 23.84 -4.11
CA ILE A 268 -11.22 23.88 -2.68
C ILE A 268 -11.72 25.21 -2.12
N THR A 269 -12.53 25.13 -1.07
CA THR A 269 -13.06 26.32 -0.39
C THR A 269 -12.19 26.72 0.80
N ASN A 270 -12.18 28.00 1.14
CA ASN A 270 -11.49 28.49 2.35
C ASN A 270 -12.05 27.83 3.63
N ALA A 271 -13.31 27.43 3.65
CA ALA A 271 -13.91 26.72 4.77
C ALA A 271 -13.31 25.33 4.97
N GLU A 272 -13.10 24.57 3.88
CA GLU A 272 -12.44 23.25 3.92
C GLU A 272 -10.98 23.38 4.38
N VAL A 273 -10.24 24.34 3.84
CA VAL A 273 -8.85 24.62 4.26
C VAL A 273 -8.79 24.93 5.75
N ASN A 274 -9.60 25.89 6.21
CA ASN A 274 -9.62 26.31 7.61
C ASN A 274 -10.05 25.19 8.55
N LYS A 275 -11.01 24.35 8.14
CA LYS A 275 -11.42 23.15 8.88
C LYS A 275 -10.26 22.17 9.02
N THR A 276 -9.56 21.88 7.92
CA THR A 276 -8.41 20.98 7.91
C THR A 276 -7.28 21.51 8.80
N VAL A 277 -6.93 22.80 8.66
CA VAL A 277 -5.91 23.44 9.50
C VAL A 277 -6.26 23.36 10.99
N LYS A 278 -7.51 23.61 11.36
CA LYS A 278 -7.98 23.46 12.74
C LYS A 278 -7.78 22.05 13.27
N LEU A 279 -8.07 21.03 12.46
CA LEU A 279 -7.94 19.63 12.85
C LEU A 279 -6.47 19.21 12.95
N LEU A 280 -5.62 19.64 12.02
CA LEU A 280 -4.17 19.41 12.11
C LEU A 280 -3.60 20.01 13.40
N ASN A 281 -3.94 21.26 13.71
CA ASN A 281 -3.51 21.93 14.93
C ASN A 281 -4.00 21.20 16.19
N TYR A 282 -5.25 20.76 16.19
CA TYR A 282 -5.82 20.00 17.31
C TYR A 282 -5.07 18.69 17.54
N VAL A 283 -4.78 17.94 16.48
CA VAL A 283 -4.01 16.69 16.55
C VAL A 283 -2.58 16.95 17.05
N TYR A 284 -1.94 18.01 16.56
CA TYR A 284 -0.63 18.44 17.02
C TYR A 284 -0.61 18.72 18.52
N GLU A 285 -1.48 19.58 19.01
CA GLU A 285 -1.56 19.94 20.43
C GLU A 285 -1.89 18.71 21.31
N TYR A 286 -2.79 17.84 20.84
CA TYR A 286 -3.17 16.63 21.56
C TYR A 286 -1.95 15.75 21.81
N TYR A 287 -1.14 15.47 20.79
CA TYR A 287 0.02 14.58 20.94
C TYR A 287 1.20 15.26 21.64
N LYS A 288 1.36 16.57 21.50
CA LYS A 288 2.31 17.33 22.33
C LYS A 288 1.97 17.17 23.82
N LYS A 289 0.70 17.27 24.21
CA LYS A 289 0.22 17.04 25.58
C LYS A 289 0.38 15.59 26.05
N LYS A 290 0.46 14.62 25.10
CA LYS A 290 0.68 13.19 25.43
C LYS A 290 2.17 12.86 25.64
N GLY A 291 3.09 13.80 25.48
CA GLY A 291 4.52 13.61 25.77
C GLY A 291 5.40 13.41 24.55
N PHE A 292 4.89 13.60 23.33
CA PHE A 292 5.76 13.68 22.17
C PHE A 292 6.55 14.98 22.19
N SER A 293 7.87 14.87 22.04
CA SER A 293 8.76 16.03 21.95
C SER A 293 8.53 16.83 20.69
N GLU A 294 8.25 16.13 19.59
CA GLU A 294 8.02 16.71 18.28
C GLU A 294 6.87 15.98 17.56
N VAL A 295 6.06 16.72 16.83
CA VAL A 295 4.95 16.20 16.02
C VAL A 295 4.99 16.86 14.66
N TYR A 296 5.08 16.09 13.59
CA TYR A 296 5.14 16.56 12.22
C TYR A 296 4.01 15.98 11.39
N PHE A 297 3.62 16.69 10.34
CA PHE A 297 2.79 16.16 9.28
C PHE A 297 3.54 16.18 7.95
N SER A 298 3.34 15.14 7.16
CA SER A 298 3.83 15.01 5.79
C SER A 298 2.66 14.70 4.87
N ILE A 299 2.30 15.65 4.01
CA ILE A 299 1.26 15.43 3.00
C ILE A 299 1.95 14.99 1.72
N ILE A 300 1.67 13.76 1.29
CA ILE A 300 2.22 13.23 0.05
C ILE A 300 1.36 13.68 -1.11
N PRO A 301 1.90 14.44 -2.07
CA PRO A 301 1.13 14.88 -3.23
C PRO A 301 0.66 13.70 -4.07
N ASN A 302 -0.53 13.81 -4.64
CA ASN A 302 -0.93 12.90 -5.70
C ASN A 302 -0.04 13.10 -6.94
N PRO A 303 0.25 12.05 -7.74
CA PRO A 303 1.04 12.21 -8.96
C PRO A 303 0.50 13.30 -9.89
N VAL A 304 -0.83 13.39 -10.03
CA VAL A 304 -1.49 14.41 -10.87
C VAL A 304 -1.26 15.84 -10.39
N SER A 305 -0.94 16.04 -9.10
CA SER A 305 -0.67 17.38 -8.53
C SER A 305 0.76 17.87 -8.84
N ILE A 306 1.62 16.98 -9.34
CA ILE A 306 3.05 17.25 -9.58
C ILE A 306 3.42 17.11 -11.05
N ILE A 307 2.90 16.07 -11.75
CA ILE A 307 3.33 15.70 -13.11
C ILE A 307 2.71 16.63 -14.14
N GLU A 308 3.53 17.20 -14.98
CA GLU A 308 3.10 18.07 -16.09
C GLU A 308 2.69 17.25 -17.32
N PRO A 309 1.71 17.74 -18.11
CA PRO A 309 0.98 19.01 -17.89
C PRO A 309 -0.22 18.91 -16.96
N ASP A 310 -0.54 17.77 -16.42
CA ASP A 310 -1.77 17.53 -15.65
C ASP A 310 -1.86 18.42 -14.40
N CYS A 311 -0.73 18.76 -13.78
CA CYS A 311 -0.68 19.62 -12.60
C CYS A 311 -0.99 21.11 -12.87
N GLU A 312 -1.14 21.55 -14.11
CA GLU A 312 -1.56 22.93 -14.43
C GLU A 312 -2.96 23.26 -13.90
N ASN A 313 -3.82 22.23 -13.77
CA ASN A 313 -5.16 22.35 -13.24
C ASN A 313 -5.24 22.04 -11.73
N TYR A 314 -4.11 21.93 -11.06
CA TYR A 314 -4.08 21.60 -9.64
C TYR A 314 -4.81 22.61 -8.77
N ASN A 315 -5.69 22.16 -7.90
CA ASN A 315 -6.51 23.00 -7.02
C ASN A 315 -5.74 23.65 -5.86
N ASN A 316 -4.44 23.41 -5.76
CA ASN A 316 -3.53 23.98 -4.76
C ASN A 316 -3.87 23.61 -3.29
N LEU A 317 -4.51 22.47 -3.04
CA LEU A 317 -4.89 22.05 -1.69
C LEU A 317 -3.70 22.06 -0.72
N ILE A 318 -2.57 21.45 -1.09
CA ILE A 318 -1.39 21.38 -0.22
C ILE A 318 -0.82 22.77 0.07
N PRO A 319 -0.49 23.63 -0.92
CA PRO A 319 -0.04 24.99 -0.67
C PRO A 319 -1.02 25.84 0.16
N LEU A 320 -2.33 25.71 -0.07
CA LEU A 320 -3.35 26.44 0.71
C LEU A 320 -3.32 26.05 2.19
N ILE A 321 -3.03 24.81 2.52
CA ILE A 321 -2.90 24.35 3.90
C ILE A 321 -1.55 24.77 4.48
N GLN A 322 -0.44 24.47 3.80
CA GLN A 322 0.91 24.71 4.31
C GLN A 322 1.22 26.19 4.52
N ASN A 323 0.67 27.08 3.66
CA ASN A 323 0.86 28.52 3.76
C ASN A 323 -0.23 29.21 4.59
N ASN A 324 -1.15 28.46 5.22
CA ASN A 324 -2.19 29.05 6.03
C ASN A 324 -1.60 29.66 7.31
N LYS A 325 -1.83 30.94 7.53
CA LYS A 325 -1.28 31.69 8.70
C LYS A 325 -1.69 31.14 10.06
N ASN A 326 -2.74 30.34 10.12
CA ASN A 326 -3.22 29.70 11.35
C ASN A 326 -2.67 28.31 11.56
N LEU A 327 -1.86 27.79 10.63
CA LEU A 327 -1.22 26.49 10.80
C LEU A 327 -0.04 26.61 11.75
N ILE A 328 -0.10 25.90 12.89
CA ILE A 328 0.98 25.86 13.88
C ILE A 328 1.81 24.59 13.80
N VAL A 329 1.32 23.60 13.06
CA VAL A 329 1.96 22.30 12.93
C VAL A 329 3.20 22.38 12.03
N PRO A 330 4.37 21.90 12.46
CA PRO A 330 5.53 21.76 11.60
C PRO A 330 5.26 20.75 10.50
N MET A 331 5.52 21.15 9.24
CA MET A 331 5.34 20.29 8.07
C MET A 331 6.67 19.77 7.56
N ILE A 332 6.68 18.49 7.14
CA ILE A 332 7.69 17.93 6.26
C ILE A 332 7.22 18.25 4.83
N ASP A 333 7.74 19.34 4.25
CA ASP A 333 7.24 19.90 2.99
C ASP A 333 7.79 19.18 1.78
N ILE A 334 7.21 18.03 1.49
CA ILE A 334 7.61 17.27 0.32
C ILE A 334 7.01 17.81 -1.00
N TYR A 335 5.89 18.54 -0.94
CA TYR A 335 5.28 19.16 -2.12
C TYR A 335 6.24 20.13 -2.82
N THR A 336 6.80 21.07 -2.07
CA THR A 336 7.77 22.03 -2.60
C THR A 336 9.03 21.36 -3.14
N VAL A 337 9.49 20.31 -2.47
CA VAL A 337 10.65 19.52 -2.91
C VAL A 337 10.35 18.82 -4.23
N PHE A 338 9.18 18.22 -4.38
CA PHE A 338 8.76 17.52 -5.59
C PHE A 338 8.57 18.48 -6.79
N LYS A 339 8.00 19.66 -6.55
CA LYS A 339 7.84 20.67 -7.62
C LYS A 339 9.16 21.24 -8.13
N LYS A 340 10.23 21.18 -7.36
CA LYS A 340 11.56 21.68 -7.73
C LYS A 340 12.45 20.65 -8.41
N THR A 341 12.08 19.36 -8.39
CA THR A 341 12.91 18.32 -8.97
C THR A 341 12.57 18.08 -10.44
N ASN A 342 13.61 17.84 -11.25
CA ASN A 342 13.47 17.39 -12.63
C ASN A 342 13.47 15.86 -12.76
N ASN A 343 13.63 15.14 -11.65
CA ASN A 343 13.66 13.68 -11.64
C ASN A 343 12.26 13.12 -11.75
N ASN A 344 12.13 11.97 -12.41
CA ASN A 344 10.92 11.16 -12.30
C ASN A 344 10.83 10.61 -10.86
N ILE A 345 9.76 10.98 -10.14
CA ILE A 345 9.55 10.67 -8.72
C ILE A 345 8.40 9.71 -8.46
N TYR A 346 7.61 9.41 -9.49
CA TYR A 346 6.50 8.45 -9.41
C TYR A 346 6.70 7.31 -10.39
N TYR A 347 6.14 6.15 -10.09
CA TYR A 347 6.01 5.08 -11.07
C TYR A 347 4.98 5.42 -12.14
N HIS A 348 5.17 4.90 -13.35
CA HIS A 348 4.26 5.16 -14.47
C HIS A 348 2.96 4.36 -14.37
N SER A 349 2.99 3.23 -13.68
CA SER A 349 1.91 2.24 -13.63
C SER A 349 1.50 1.82 -12.21
N ASP A 350 1.90 2.63 -11.24
CA ASP A 350 1.57 2.41 -9.82
C ASP A 350 1.20 3.75 -9.14
N THR A 351 0.41 3.68 -8.07
CA THR A 351 -0.03 4.87 -7.35
C THR A 351 1.08 5.54 -6.54
N HIS A 352 2.16 4.81 -6.25
CA HIS A 352 3.20 5.25 -5.32
C HIS A 352 4.34 6.00 -6.01
N TRP A 353 5.08 6.73 -5.20
CA TRP A 353 6.39 7.24 -5.61
C TRP A 353 7.36 6.10 -5.90
N ASN A 354 8.35 6.41 -6.74
CA ASN A 354 9.48 5.52 -6.98
C ASN A 354 10.62 5.80 -5.98
N LYS A 355 11.76 5.17 -6.21
CA LYS A 355 12.98 5.34 -5.40
C LYS A 355 13.40 6.82 -5.24
N ASN A 356 13.28 7.61 -6.30
CA ASN A 356 13.68 9.02 -6.24
C ASN A 356 12.73 9.83 -5.35
N GLY A 357 11.42 9.59 -5.46
CA GLY A 357 10.42 10.23 -4.60
C GLY A 357 10.63 9.91 -3.13
N PHE A 358 10.83 8.62 -2.81
CA PHE A 358 11.13 8.21 -1.44
C PHE A 358 12.45 8.83 -0.92
N GLN A 359 13.50 8.89 -1.76
CA GLN A 359 14.76 9.52 -1.38
C GLN A 359 14.58 11.00 -1.00
N LEU A 360 13.80 11.73 -1.79
CA LEU A 360 13.54 13.13 -1.50
C LEU A 360 12.77 13.29 -0.18
N TRP A 361 11.79 12.43 0.07
CA TRP A 361 11.07 12.42 1.34
C TRP A 361 12.01 12.15 2.52
N LEU A 362 12.87 11.15 2.40
CA LEU A 362 13.83 10.78 3.44
C LEU A 362 14.81 11.91 3.75
N ASN A 363 15.30 12.60 2.71
CA ASN A 363 16.19 13.74 2.87
C ASN A 363 15.48 14.88 3.62
N GLU A 364 14.24 15.19 3.26
CA GLU A 364 13.46 16.25 3.89
C GLU A 364 13.07 15.88 5.33
N PHE A 365 12.70 14.62 5.59
CA PHE A 365 12.50 14.10 6.93
C PHE A 365 13.75 14.29 7.80
N ASN A 366 14.91 13.81 7.33
CA ASN A 366 16.17 13.91 8.07
C ASN A 366 16.58 15.36 8.30
N ARG A 367 16.40 16.23 7.30
CA ARG A 367 16.63 17.66 7.45
C ARG A 367 15.78 18.25 8.57
N LYS A 368 14.47 17.98 8.50
CA LYS A 368 13.49 18.59 9.42
C LYS A 368 13.59 18.09 10.85
N THR A 369 13.95 16.85 11.05
CA THR A 369 14.09 16.25 12.40
C THR A 369 15.47 16.45 13.03
N ASN A 370 16.42 17.08 12.34
CA ASN A 370 17.75 17.41 12.86
C ASN A 370 18.00 18.93 12.91
N GLU A 371 17.03 19.76 12.52
CA GLU A 371 16.99 21.19 12.82
C GLU A 371 16.64 21.42 14.28
#